data_6018cf6a42e6e6da33b57c56c63d76da
#
_entry.id   6018cf6a42e6e6da33b57c56c63d76da
#
_cell.length_a   1.000
_cell.length_b   1.000
_cell.length_c   1.000
_cell.angle_alpha   90.00
_cell.angle_beta   90.00
_cell.angle_gamma   90.00
#
_symmetry.space_group_name_H-M   'P 1'
#
loop_
_entity.id
_entity.type
_entity.pdbx_description
1 polymer ?
#
loop_
_entity_poly.entity_id
_entity_poly.type
_entity_poly.pdbx_seq_one_letter_code
_entity_poly.pdbx_strand_id
1 'polypeptide(L)'
;MRFHMGLVFMETDHVVELSKTADELGYYGVLIPDHLFYPKDLKSEYLYSSKGDGKPSWGPETNWPDPWCTISACSSVTRNIQFTTGIYVAPARDIFTVAKLVSTAAYFSNDRVHLGVAPGWCEEEFIGTGQDFATRGKRLAEMVPALREIFKGGWAEYHGTYYDFGPMMMNPSPRKAVPIYIGGDTEIAMKRAVTIGDGWIGAGPYKVEEASGHVSRIKAHLKAVGRQNEDFPIYMGIYALPDLDMFRRFSDEGVTDFICAPWLSARVPDPTDLDSLLKARVGECERFANDVLAKL
;
A
#
# COMPACT_ATOMS: atom_id res chain seq x y z
N MET A 1 0.54 -2.64 -17.96
CA MET A 1 -0.10 -3.27 -16.78
C MET A 1 0.98 -3.80 -15.86
N ARG A 2 0.88 -3.54 -14.55
CA ARG A 2 1.78 -4.06 -13.52
C ARG A 2 0.94 -4.83 -12.51
N PHE A 3 1.41 -5.98 -12.03
CA PHE A 3 0.66 -6.81 -11.08
C PHE A 3 1.39 -6.89 -9.76
N HIS A 4 0.68 -6.58 -8.69
CA HIS A 4 1.18 -6.57 -7.33
C HIS A 4 0.45 -7.58 -6.49
N MET A 5 1.19 -8.38 -5.76
CA MET A 5 0.64 -9.33 -4.81
C MET A 5 0.33 -8.61 -3.49
N GLY A 6 -0.95 -8.51 -3.12
CA GLY A 6 -1.35 -7.90 -1.84
C GLY A 6 -1.16 -8.87 -0.68
N LEU A 7 -0.28 -8.63 0.26
CA LEU A 7 0.06 -9.53 1.38
C LEU A 7 -0.84 -9.26 2.61
N VAL A 8 -2.14 -9.06 2.39
CA VAL A 8 -3.11 -8.83 3.46
C VAL A 8 -3.67 -10.14 3.99
N PHE A 9 -3.94 -10.25 5.29
CA PHE A 9 -4.50 -11.44 5.96
C PHE A 9 -3.62 -12.70 5.75
N MET A 10 -2.31 -12.50 5.73
CA MET A 10 -1.33 -13.53 5.51
C MET A 10 -0.74 -14.00 6.83
N GLU A 11 -0.47 -15.29 6.97
CA GLU A 11 0.38 -15.78 8.04
C GLU A 11 1.78 -15.18 7.89
N THR A 12 2.29 -14.64 8.99
CA THR A 12 3.59 -13.95 9.00
C THR A 12 4.73 -14.83 8.47
N ASP A 13 4.68 -16.13 8.78
CA ASP A 13 5.68 -17.13 8.33
C ASP A 13 5.73 -17.30 6.81
N HIS A 14 4.64 -16.99 6.10
CA HIS A 14 4.56 -17.15 4.64
C HIS A 14 5.03 -15.90 3.86
N VAL A 15 5.09 -14.73 4.51
CA VAL A 15 5.29 -13.44 3.82
C VAL A 15 6.59 -13.39 3.04
N VAL A 16 7.69 -13.89 3.63
CA VAL A 16 9.01 -13.85 3.00
C VAL A 16 9.07 -14.79 1.79
N GLU A 17 8.56 -16.03 1.93
CA GLU A 17 8.58 -17.01 0.83
C GLU A 17 7.65 -16.60 -0.31
N LEU A 18 6.46 -16.07 -0.01
CA LEU A 18 5.56 -15.56 -1.04
C LEU A 18 6.12 -14.32 -1.76
N SER A 19 6.85 -13.46 -1.06
CA SER A 19 7.55 -12.34 -1.71
C SER A 19 8.65 -12.82 -2.65
N LYS A 20 9.41 -13.85 -2.27
CA LYS A 20 10.40 -14.50 -3.12
C LYS A 20 9.74 -15.15 -4.33
N THR A 21 8.66 -15.91 -4.11
CA THR A 21 7.84 -16.51 -5.19
C THR A 21 7.35 -15.44 -6.17
N ALA A 22 6.86 -14.31 -5.67
CA ALA A 22 6.43 -13.19 -6.52
C ALA A 22 7.58 -12.67 -7.41
N ASP A 23 8.79 -12.51 -6.86
CA ASP A 23 9.97 -12.06 -7.61
C ASP A 23 10.35 -13.06 -8.70
N GLU A 24 10.36 -14.36 -8.38
CA GLU A 24 10.71 -15.45 -9.31
C GLU A 24 9.68 -15.62 -10.44
N LEU A 25 8.40 -15.38 -10.15
CA LEU A 25 7.29 -15.48 -11.11
C LEU A 25 7.06 -14.24 -11.96
N GLY A 26 7.81 -13.14 -11.71
CA GLY A 26 7.72 -11.93 -12.51
C GLY A 26 6.58 -10.99 -12.15
N TYR A 27 6.03 -11.06 -10.92
CA TYR A 27 5.18 -9.99 -10.42
C TYR A 27 5.98 -8.69 -10.33
N TYR A 28 5.32 -7.57 -10.53
CA TYR A 28 5.98 -6.27 -10.43
C TYR A 28 6.31 -5.91 -8.99
N GLY A 29 5.47 -6.28 -8.03
CA GLY A 29 5.69 -5.95 -6.64
C GLY A 29 4.78 -6.67 -5.66
N VAL A 30 4.94 -6.32 -4.40
CA VAL A 30 4.06 -6.73 -3.30
C VAL A 30 3.51 -5.51 -2.58
N LEU A 31 2.25 -5.60 -2.12
CA LEU A 31 1.64 -4.61 -1.23
C LEU A 31 1.58 -5.15 0.19
N ILE A 32 2.10 -4.35 1.13
CA ILE A 32 2.19 -4.69 2.55
C ILE A 32 1.27 -3.76 3.33
N PRO A 33 0.26 -4.29 4.02
CA PRO A 33 -0.69 -3.50 4.80
C PRO A 33 -0.10 -3.06 6.14
N ASP A 34 -0.81 -2.16 6.84
CA ASP A 34 -0.37 -1.63 8.12
C ASP A 34 -1.54 -1.46 9.09
N HIS A 35 -1.38 -2.01 10.28
CA HIS A 35 -2.11 -1.68 11.51
C HIS A 35 -1.15 -1.79 12.69
N LEU A 36 -1.33 -0.93 13.71
CA LEU A 36 -0.49 -0.96 14.91
C LEU A 36 -0.95 -2.02 15.92
N PHE A 37 -2.25 -2.10 16.14
CA PHE A 37 -2.89 -3.06 17.04
C PHE A 37 -4.39 -3.11 16.77
N TYR A 38 -5.05 -4.12 17.32
CA TYR A 38 -6.51 -4.22 17.33
C TYR A 38 -7.04 -3.83 18.71
N PRO A 39 -7.82 -2.74 18.86
CA PRO A 39 -8.36 -2.34 20.16
C PRO A 39 -9.48 -3.29 20.60
N LYS A 40 -9.50 -3.68 21.89
CA LYS A 40 -10.57 -4.52 22.44
C LYS A 40 -11.95 -3.85 22.29
N ASP A 41 -12.02 -2.57 22.60
CA ASP A 41 -13.22 -1.74 22.48
C ASP A 41 -13.12 -0.85 21.24
N LEU A 42 -13.22 -1.47 20.07
CA LEU A 42 -13.21 -0.75 18.78
C LEU A 42 -14.51 0.05 18.62
N LYS A 43 -14.39 1.38 18.63
CA LYS A 43 -15.49 2.34 18.45
C LYS A 43 -15.46 3.00 17.08
N SER A 44 -14.26 3.08 16.48
CA SER A 44 -14.06 3.64 15.16
C SER A 44 -14.83 2.84 14.09
N GLU A 45 -15.53 3.55 13.20
CA GLU A 45 -16.25 2.96 12.10
C GLU A 45 -15.29 2.70 10.92
N TYR A 46 -15.30 1.47 10.41
CA TYR A 46 -14.54 1.10 9.22
C TYR A 46 -15.34 1.42 7.97
N LEU A 47 -14.92 2.44 7.24
CA LEU A 47 -15.63 3.00 6.09
C LEU A 47 -15.71 2.05 4.87
N TYR A 48 -14.87 1.02 4.83
CA TYR A 48 -14.78 0.06 3.72
C TYR A 48 -15.34 -1.31 4.07
N SER A 49 -16.26 -1.36 5.05
CA SER A 49 -16.91 -2.60 5.46
C SER A 49 -17.69 -3.21 4.29
N SER A 50 -17.31 -4.42 3.90
CA SER A 50 -18.01 -5.16 2.83
C SER A 50 -19.45 -5.53 3.16
N LYS A 51 -19.81 -5.54 4.45
CA LYS A 51 -21.15 -5.81 4.96
C LYS A 51 -21.96 -4.54 5.22
N GLY A 52 -21.33 -3.37 5.15
CA GLY A 52 -21.98 -2.09 5.48
C GLY A 52 -22.30 -1.91 6.98
N ASP A 53 -21.70 -2.72 7.84
CA ASP A 53 -21.92 -2.70 9.30
C ASP A 53 -20.89 -1.84 10.07
N GLY A 54 -20.02 -1.15 9.34
CA GLY A 54 -18.98 -0.29 9.91
C GLY A 54 -17.86 -1.05 10.60
N LYS A 55 -17.80 -2.39 10.47
CA LYS A 55 -16.78 -3.22 11.12
C LYS A 55 -15.76 -3.72 10.11
N PRO A 56 -14.47 -3.86 10.53
CA PRO A 56 -13.48 -4.51 9.71
C PRO A 56 -13.80 -6.01 9.55
N SER A 57 -13.36 -6.60 8.44
CA SER A 57 -13.54 -8.04 8.16
C SER A 57 -12.54 -8.93 8.90
N TRP A 58 -11.64 -8.36 9.68
CA TRP A 58 -10.62 -9.05 10.46
C TRP A 58 -10.84 -8.82 11.97
N GLY A 59 -10.20 -9.65 12.78
CA GLY A 59 -10.29 -9.62 14.24
C GLY A 59 -8.92 -9.45 14.92
N PRO A 60 -8.88 -9.53 16.26
CA PRO A 60 -7.67 -9.31 17.05
C PRO A 60 -6.55 -10.32 16.79
N GLU A 61 -6.90 -11.50 16.27
CA GLU A 61 -5.93 -12.56 15.96
C GLU A 61 -5.26 -12.38 14.58
N THR A 62 -5.65 -11.36 13.82
CA THR A 62 -5.07 -11.11 12.50
C THR A 62 -3.67 -10.53 12.63
N ASN A 63 -2.72 -11.17 11.97
CA ASN A 63 -1.33 -10.72 11.97
C ASN A 63 -1.14 -9.48 11.09
N TRP A 64 -0.53 -8.46 11.68
CA TRP A 64 -0.13 -7.22 11.00
C TRP A 64 1.34 -6.95 11.30
N PRO A 65 2.29 -7.67 10.66
CA PRO A 65 3.71 -7.41 10.87
C PRO A 65 4.06 -6.00 10.41
N ASP A 66 4.99 -5.35 11.12
CA ASP A 66 5.43 -3.99 10.73
C ASP A 66 5.92 -3.96 9.29
N PRO A 67 5.40 -3.05 8.46
CA PRO A 67 5.70 -3.03 7.03
C PRO A 67 7.19 -2.86 6.72
N TRP A 68 7.92 -2.05 7.48
CA TRP A 68 9.32 -1.73 7.20
C TRP A 68 10.26 -2.87 7.61
N CYS A 69 9.95 -3.56 8.71
CA CYS A 69 10.62 -4.79 9.10
C CYS A 69 10.38 -5.89 8.05
N THR A 70 9.13 -6.02 7.60
CA THR A 70 8.72 -6.97 6.56
C THR A 70 9.43 -6.69 5.24
N ILE A 71 9.44 -5.44 4.77
CA ILE A 71 10.16 -5.03 3.55
C ILE A 71 11.64 -5.35 3.66
N SER A 72 12.27 -5.06 4.81
CA SER A 72 13.68 -5.34 5.02
C SER A 72 14.00 -6.83 4.95
N ALA A 73 13.16 -7.69 5.54
CA ALA A 73 13.28 -9.13 5.47
C ALA A 73 13.10 -9.65 4.02
N CYS A 74 12.02 -9.25 3.36
CA CYS A 74 11.71 -9.67 1.99
C CYS A 74 12.75 -9.17 0.97
N SER A 75 13.30 -7.98 1.18
CA SER A 75 14.32 -7.41 0.29
C SER A 75 15.61 -8.21 0.25
N SER A 76 15.91 -8.96 1.31
CA SER A 76 17.12 -9.78 1.41
C SER A 76 17.08 -11.03 0.51
N VAL A 77 15.88 -11.50 0.16
CA VAL A 77 15.65 -12.71 -0.65
C VAL A 77 15.12 -12.43 -2.04
N THR A 78 14.87 -11.16 -2.38
CA THR A 78 14.32 -10.72 -3.67
C THR A 78 15.25 -9.76 -4.39
N ARG A 79 15.10 -9.59 -5.71
CA ARG A 79 15.99 -8.76 -6.53
C ARG A 79 15.28 -7.69 -7.35
N ASN A 80 14.06 -7.98 -7.82
CA ASN A 80 13.37 -7.18 -8.83
C ASN A 80 12.10 -6.50 -8.32
N ILE A 81 11.29 -7.21 -7.51
CA ILE A 81 9.98 -6.71 -7.06
C ILE A 81 10.08 -5.41 -6.30
N GLN A 82 9.07 -4.56 -6.51
CA GLN A 82 8.86 -3.33 -5.74
C GLN A 82 8.07 -3.64 -4.46
N PHE A 83 8.34 -2.90 -3.42
CA PHE A 83 7.64 -2.99 -2.14
C PHE A 83 6.80 -1.74 -1.95
N THR A 84 5.48 -1.89 -1.96
CA THR A 84 4.55 -0.78 -1.75
C THR A 84 3.81 -0.99 -0.43
N THR A 85 3.78 -0.01 0.44
CA THR A 85 2.85 -0.07 1.57
C THR A 85 1.43 0.20 1.09
N GLY A 86 0.52 -0.70 1.38
CA GLY A 86 -0.87 -0.60 0.88
C GLY A 86 -1.91 -0.71 1.98
N ILE A 87 -2.01 0.30 2.81
CA ILE A 87 -1.34 1.59 2.97
C ILE A 87 -0.68 1.72 4.36
N TYR A 88 0.32 2.58 4.51
CA TYR A 88 0.91 2.93 5.79
C TYR A 88 0.17 4.10 6.44
N VAL A 89 -0.23 3.96 7.70
CA VAL A 89 -0.91 5.03 8.46
C VAL A 89 0.14 5.98 9.02
N ALA A 90 0.82 6.72 8.14
CA ALA A 90 1.95 7.57 8.51
C ALA A 90 1.61 8.61 9.61
N PRO A 91 0.42 9.29 9.62
CA PRO A 91 0.11 10.27 10.65
C PRO A 91 -0.12 9.70 12.06
N ALA A 92 -0.21 8.37 12.21
CA ALA A 92 -0.22 7.74 13.53
C ALA A 92 1.17 7.66 14.17
N ARG A 93 2.21 8.16 13.49
CA ARG A 93 3.62 8.11 13.93
C ARG A 93 4.28 9.47 13.80
N ASP A 94 5.41 9.67 14.46
CA ASP A 94 6.21 10.87 14.28
C ASP A 94 6.97 10.82 12.93
N ILE A 95 7.18 12.00 12.34
CA ILE A 95 7.76 12.12 11.00
C ILE A 95 9.18 11.57 10.89
N PHE A 96 10.00 11.71 11.94
CA PHE A 96 11.39 11.28 11.91
C PHE A 96 11.49 9.76 11.98
N THR A 97 10.63 9.11 12.77
CA THR A 97 10.49 7.64 12.77
C THR A 97 10.05 7.15 11.40
N VAL A 98 9.01 7.75 10.80
CA VAL A 98 8.56 7.41 9.44
C VAL A 98 9.72 7.58 8.45
N ALA A 99 10.36 8.72 8.43
CA ALA A 99 11.45 9.01 7.51
C ALA A 99 12.63 8.03 7.67
N LYS A 100 13.01 7.70 8.92
CA LYS A 100 14.11 6.78 9.20
C LYS A 100 13.79 5.36 8.71
N LEU A 101 12.60 4.86 8.98
CA LEU A 101 12.19 3.52 8.58
C LEU A 101 12.13 3.39 7.05
N VAL A 102 11.48 4.34 6.38
CA VAL A 102 11.41 4.38 4.90
C VAL A 102 12.80 4.45 4.28
N SER A 103 13.65 5.36 4.76
CA SER A 103 15.01 5.55 4.23
C SER A 103 15.86 4.30 4.42
N THR A 104 15.76 3.63 5.56
CA THR A 104 16.50 2.40 5.85
C THR A 104 16.03 1.26 4.95
N ALA A 105 14.72 1.07 4.82
CA ALA A 105 14.14 0.05 3.95
C ALA A 105 14.47 0.30 2.46
N ALA A 106 14.44 1.57 2.01
CA ALA A 106 14.85 1.96 0.67
C ALA A 106 16.32 1.61 0.43
N TYR A 107 17.20 1.92 1.38
CA TYR A 107 18.63 1.60 1.26
C TYR A 107 18.88 0.09 1.15
N PHE A 108 18.28 -0.73 2.02
CA PHE A 108 18.45 -2.19 2.02
C PHE A 108 17.82 -2.86 0.80
N SER A 109 16.69 -2.35 0.32
CA SER A 109 16.02 -2.88 -0.86
C SER A 109 16.62 -2.41 -2.19
N ASN A 110 17.67 -1.58 -2.19
CA ASN A 110 18.23 -0.92 -3.37
C ASN A 110 17.20 -0.04 -4.09
N ASP A 111 16.53 0.82 -3.32
CA ASP A 111 15.50 1.79 -3.74
C ASP A 111 14.27 1.17 -4.42
N ARG A 112 13.85 -0.03 -3.97
CA ARG A 112 12.65 -0.72 -4.44
C ARG A 112 11.42 -0.45 -3.55
N VAL A 113 11.38 0.68 -2.84
CA VAL A 113 10.30 1.06 -1.92
C VAL A 113 9.42 2.14 -2.54
N HIS A 114 8.12 1.93 -2.46
CA HIS A 114 7.08 2.93 -2.72
C HIS A 114 6.28 3.15 -1.42
N LEU A 115 6.14 4.39 -1.01
CA LEU A 115 5.43 4.77 0.21
C LEU A 115 3.95 5.06 -0.08
N GLY A 116 3.11 4.04 0.04
CA GLY A 116 1.66 4.23 -0.01
C GLY A 116 1.13 4.64 1.37
N VAL A 117 0.45 5.76 1.46
CA VAL A 117 -0.01 6.36 2.72
C VAL A 117 -1.48 6.75 2.69
N ALA A 118 -2.14 6.68 3.84
CA ALA A 118 -3.45 7.29 4.04
C ALA A 118 -3.56 7.88 5.46
N PRO A 119 -4.60 8.71 5.72
CA PRO A 119 -4.76 9.32 7.04
C PRO A 119 -5.02 8.33 8.17
N GLY A 120 -5.55 7.12 7.86
CA GLY A 120 -6.02 6.18 8.85
C GLY A 120 -7.48 6.40 9.28
N TRP A 121 -8.12 5.33 9.75
CA TRP A 121 -9.54 5.33 10.17
C TRP A 121 -9.73 5.00 11.65
N CYS A 122 -8.81 4.26 12.27
CA CYS A 122 -8.90 3.77 13.65
C CYS A 122 -8.38 4.84 14.62
N GLU A 123 -9.30 5.56 15.27
CA GLU A 123 -8.94 6.62 16.23
C GLU A 123 -8.17 6.07 17.43
N GLU A 124 -8.45 4.82 17.82
CA GLU A 124 -7.79 4.17 18.95
C GLU A 124 -6.29 4.01 18.73
N GLU A 125 -5.85 3.78 17.49
CA GLU A 125 -4.40 3.73 17.16
C GLU A 125 -3.74 5.10 17.36
N PHE A 126 -4.45 6.18 17.04
CA PHE A 126 -3.94 7.55 17.26
C PHE A 126 -3.86 7.90 18.74
N ILE A 127 -4.89 7.55 19.51
CA ILE A 127 -4.87 7.71 20.98
C ILE A 127 -3.69 6.94 21.58
N GLY A 128 -3.50 5.68 21.17
CA GLY A 128 -2.42 4.82 21.65
C GLY A 128 -1.02 5.35 21.35
N THR A 129 -0.86 6.11 20.27
CA THR A 129 0.42 6.72 19.88
C THR A 129 0.55 8.19 20.30
N GLY A 130 -0.45 8.75 20.98
CA GLY A 130 -0.46 10.16 21.38
C GLY A 130 -0.60 11.14 20.21
N GLN A 131 -1.14 10.70 19.06
CA GLN A 131 -1.34 11.52 17.88
C GLN A 131 -2.79 12.01 17.79
N ASP A 132 -2.97 13.25 17.36
CA ASP A 132 -4.31 13.83 17.21
C ASP A 132 -5.02 13.27 15.97
N PHE A 133 -6.11 12.52 16.19
CA PHE A 133 -6.93 11.94 15.12
C PHE A 133 -7.64 13.00 14.27
N ALA A 134 -8.11 14.10 14.88
CA ALA A 134 -8.87 15.13 14.18
C ALA A 134 -8.06 15.82 13.08
N THR A 135 -6.75 15.97 13.28
CA THR A 135 -5.84 16.66 12.36
C THR A 135 -5.13 15.70 11.38
N ARG A 136 -5.33 14.37 11.49
CA ARG A 136 -4.59 13.37 10.72
C ARG A 136 -4.52 13.62 9.21
N GLY A 137 -5.62 14.08 8.62
CA GLY A 137 -5.68 14.39 7.18
C GLY A 137 -4.86 15.63 6.78
N LYS A 138 -4.85 16.66 7.63
CA LYS A 138 -4.03 17.86 7.43
C LYS A 138 -2.57 17.56 7.69
N ARG A 139 -2.27 16.78 8.75
CA ARG A 139 -0.91 16.32 9.04
C ARG A 139 -0.34 15.47 7.91
N LEU A 140 -1.13 14.55 7.32
CA LEU A 140 -0.66 13.80 6.16
C LEU A 140 -0.33 14.70 4.98
N ALA A 141 -1.18 15.70 4.71
CA ALA A 141 -0.96 16.62 3.60
C ALA A 141 0.33 17.43 3.73
N GLU A 142 0.74 17.72 4.96
CA GLU A 142 1.99 18.43 5.27
C GLU A 142 3.18 17.46 5.46
N MET A 143 2.93 16.27 5.97
CA MET A 143 3.97 15.24 6.15
C MET A 143 4.61 14.83 4.81
N VAL A 144 3.82 14.71 3.75
CA VAL A 144 4.32 14.29 2.43
C VAL A 144 5.41 15.22 1.89
N PRO A 145 5.20 16.54 1.75
CA PRO A 145 6.28 17.44 1.33
C PRO A 145 7.46 17.47 2.32
N ALA A 146 7.22 17.41 3.64
CA ALA A 146 8.28 17.37 4.64
C ALA A 146 9.14 16.08 4.51
N LEU A 147 8.53 14.92 4.27
CA LEU A 147 9.26 13.67 4.00
C LEU A 147 10.08 13.77 2.73
N ARG A 148 9.56 14.41 1.67
CA ARG A 148 10.32 14.62 0.43
C ARG A 148 11.59 15.43 0.68
N GLU A 149 11.54 16.45 1.55
CA GLU A 149 12.75 17.22 1.93
C GLU A 149 13.77 16.30 2.63
N ILE A 150 13.33 15.49 3.59
CA ILE A 150 14.23 14.56 4.30
C ILE A 150 14.83 13.52 3.35
N PHE A 151 14.05 12.99 2.42
CA PHE A 151 14.50 11.94 1.48
C PHE A 151 15.49 12.43 0.43
N LYS A 152 15.63 13.73 0.19
CA LYS A 152 16.67 14.29 -0.69
C LYS A 152 18.08 13.99 -0.19
N GLY A 153 18.23 13.71 1.11
CA GLY A 153 19.52 13.57 1.77
C GLY A 153 20.22 14.93 1.98
N GLY A 154 21.33 14.91 2.72
CA GLY A 154 21.99 16.14 3.12
C GLY A 154 21.26 16.86 4.26
N TRP A 155 21.50 18.17 4.35
CA TRP A 155 20.83 19.02 5.35
C TRP A 155 19.41 19.34 4.89
N ALA A 156 18.43 18.93 5.70
CA ALA A 156 17.02 19.15 5.45
C ALA A 156 16.40 20.02 6.55
N GLU A 157 15.53 20.94 6.16
CA GLU A 157 14.72 21.76 7.07
C GLU A 157 13.30 21.89 6.49
N TYR A 158 12.32 22.08 7.36
CA TYR A 158 10.95 22.26 6.94
C TYR A 158 10.21 23.14 7.96
N HIS A 159 9.42 24.12 7.48
CA HIS A 159 8.69 25.07 8.31
C HIS A 159 7.23 25.09 7.90
N GLY A 160 6.40 24.32 8.61
CA GLY A 160 4.97 24.18 8.39
C GLY A 160 4.14 24.41 9.66
N THR A 161 2.88 24.05 9.59
CA THR A 161 1.95 24.19 10.72
C THR A 161 2.05 23.00 11.69
N TYR A 162 2.26 21.81 11.15
CA TYR A 162 2.27 20.56 11.92
C TYR A 162 3.67 19.97 12.05
N TYR A 163 4.55 20.28 11.11
CA TYR A 163 5.94 19.86 11.10
C TYR A 163 6.84 21.07 10.95
N ASP A 164 7.67 21.30 11.95
CA ASP A 164 8.63 22.40 11.98
C ASP A 164 9.95 21.86 12.55
N PHE A 165 10.98 21.85 11.71
CA PHE A 165 12.31 21.42 12.13
C PHE A 165 13.40 22.17 11.38
N GLY A 166 14.41 22.57 12.15
CA GLY A 166 15.61 23.22 11.62
C GLY A 166 16.54 22.24 10.90
N PRO A 167 17.68 22.73 10.41
CA PRO A 167 18.59 21.91 9.63
C PRO A 167 19.02 20.64 10.38
N MET A 168 18.67 19.49 9.81
CA MET A 168 19.09 18.18 10.31
C MET A 168 19.52 17.28 9.16
N MET A 169 20.32 16.27 9.42
CA MET A 169 20.75 15.29 8.42
C MET A 169 20.35 13.88 8.87
N MET A 170 19.70 13.15 7.96
CA MET A 170 19.28 11.77 8.21
C MET A 170 20.04 10.81 7.30
N ASN A 171 20.74 9.84 7.88
CA ASN A 171 21.41 8.77 7.17
C ASN A 171 20.99 7.39 7.73
N PRO A 172 20.88 6.32 6.86
CA PRO A 172 20.99 6.42 5.42
C PRO A 172 19.84 7.23 4.81
N SER A 173 20.04 7.80 3.63
CA SER A 173 18.99 8.38 2.80
C SER A 173 18.78 7.54 1.55
N PRO A 174 17.56 7.54 0.94
CA PRO A 174 17.32 6.90 -0.34
C PRO A 174 18.26 7.45 -1.42
N ARG A 175 18.71 6.60 -2.33
CA ARG A 175 19.54 7.00 -3.48
C ARG A 175 18.72 7.55 -4.64
N LYS A 176 17.43 7.21 -4.66
CA LYS A 176 16.44 7.69 -5.62
C LYS A 176 15.25 8.30 -4.88
N ALA A 177 14.50 9.16 -5.57
CA ALA A 177 13.25 9.65 -5.01
C ALA A 177 12.31 8.48 -4.66
N VAL A 178 11.77 8.47 -3.44
CA VAL A 178 10.76 7.51 -3.00
C VAL A 178 9.41 7.95 -3.54
N PRO A 179 8.75 7.18 -4.43
CA PRO A 179 7.40 7.49 -4.86
C PRO A 179 6.43 7.45 -3.67
N ILE A 180 5.56 8.45 -3.55
CA ILE A 180 4.58 8.55 -2.48
C ILE A 180 3.17 8.49 -3.07
N TYR A 181 2.46 7.40 -2.79
CA TYR A 181 1.10 7.17 -3.27
C TYR A 181 0.08 7.43 -2.15
N ILE A 182 -1.05 8.02 -2.50
CA ILE A 182 -2.09 8.36 -1.52
C ILE A 182 -3.26 7.39 -1.66
N GLY A 183 -3.65 6.78 -0.55
CA GLY A 183 -4.76 5.85 -0.49
C GLY A 183 -6.11 6.48 -0.13
N GLY A 184 -7.20 5.84 -0.57
CA GLY A 184 -8.57 6.13 -0.18
C GLY A 184 -9.48 6.65 -1.30
N ASP A 185 -10.80 6.45 -1.11
CA ASP A 185 -11.83 6.62 -2.13
C ASP A 185 -12.68 7.87 -1.98
N THR A 186 -12.51 8.60 -0.87
CA THR A 186 -13.25 9.84 -0.65
C THR A 186 -12.77 10.93 -1.60
N GLU A 187 -13.65 11.90 -1.92
CA GLU A 187 -13.28 13.05 -2.74
C GLU A 187 -12.05 13.80 -2.19
N ILE A 188 -11.95 13.90 -0.85
CA ILE A 188 -10.82 14.54 -0.20
C ILE A 188 -9.53 13.72 -0.38
N ALA A 189 -9.60 12.39 -0.31
CA ALA A 189 -8.47 11.52 -0.53
C ALA A 189 -7.98 11.56 -1.98
N MET A 190 -8.90 11.48 -2.96
CA MET A 190 -8.56 11.59 -4.38
C MET A 190 -7.97 12.97 -4.75
N LYS A 191 -8.53 14.05 -4.22
CA LYS A 191 -7.95 15.41 -4.39
C LYS A 191 -6.54 15.48 -3.81
N ARG A 192 -6.34 14.91 -2.62
CA ARG A 192 -5.00 14.85 -2.00
C ARG A 192 -4.03 14.05 -2.87
N ALA A 193 -4.45 12.90 -3.41
CA ALA A 193 -3.63 12.06 -4.27
C ALA A 193 -3.09 12.84 -5.48
N VAL A 194 -3.96 13.55 -6.19
CA VAL A 194 -3.57 14.30 -7.38
C VAL A 194 -2.83 15.60 -7.09
N THR A 195 -2.91 16.12 -5.85
CA THR A 195 -2.26 17.39 -5.49
C THR A 195 -0.84 17.18 -4.96
N ILE A 196 -0.62 16.17 -4.12
CA ILE A 196 0.65 15.97 -3.42
C ILE A 196 1.27 14.58 -3.64
N GLY A 197 0.51 13.62 -4.16
CA GLY A 197 0.96 12.26 -4.43
C GLY A 197 1.55 12.08 -5.81
N ASP A 198 2.32 11.01 -5.96
CA ASP A 198 2.84 10.53 -7.25
C ASP A 198 1.92 9.48 -7.88
N GLY A 199 0.86 9.03 -7.17
CA GLY A 199 -0.12 8.06 -7.60
C GLY A 199 -1.25 7.91 -6.59
N TRP A 200 -2.22 7.08 -6.93
CA TRP A 200 -3.38 6.77 -6.10
C TRP A 200 -3.53 5.28 -5.87
N ILE A 201 -3.84 4.89 -4.62
CA ILE A 201 -4.17 3.50 -4.24
C ILE A 201 -5.63 3.44 -3.82
N GLY A 202 -6.43 2.70 -4.57
CA GLY A 202 -7.82 2.43 -4.22
C GLY A 202 -7.95 1.63 -2.94
N ALA A 203 -9.01 1.90 -2.16
CA ALA A 203 -9.23 1.27 -0.85
C ALA A 203 -9.85 -0.14 -0.94
N GLY A 204 -10.37 -0.54 -2.12
CA GLY A 204 -11.04 -1.82 -2.32
C GLY A 204 -10.10 -2.98 -2.62
N PRO A 205 -10.67 -4.23 -2.73
CA PRO A 205 -11.10 -4.66 -4.06
C PRO A 205 -12.52 -4.18 -4.40
N TYR A 206 -12.66 -3.66 -5.61
CA TYR A 206 -13.94 -3.16 -6.13
C TYR A 206 -14.68 -4.23 -6.92
N LYS A 207 -16.00 -4.18 -6.91
CA LYS A 207 -16.77 -4.94 -7.88
C LYS A 207 -16.52 -4.41 -9.29
N VAL A 208 -16.64 -5.30 -10.28
CA VAL A 208 -16.36 -4.97 -11.70
C VAL A 208 -17.17 -3.77 -12.18
N GLU A 209 -18.43 -3.66 -11.74
CA GLU A 209 -19.35 -2.56 -12.11
C GLU A 209 -19.02 -1.22 -11.43
N GLU A 210 -18.28 -1.22 -10.32
CA GLU A 210 -17.94 -0.02 -9.56
C GLU A 210 -16.55 0.54 -9.97
N ALA A 211 -15.66 -0.33 -10.42
CA ALA A 211 -14.25 -0.01 -10.67
C ALA A 211 -14.07 1.16 -11.68
N SER A 212 -14.75 1.14 -12.81
CA SER A 212 -14.70 2.20 -13.83
C SER A 212 -15.10 3.58 -13.29
N GLY A 213 -16.03 3.62 -12.32
CA GLY A 213 -16.44 4.86 -11.67
C GLY A 213 -15.29 5.50 -10.88
N HIS A 214 -14.50 4.70 -10.14
CA HIS A 214 -13.35 5.19 -9.41
C HIS A 214 -12.25 5.69 -10.35
N VAL A 215 -11.97 4.97 -11.44
CA VAL A 215 -11.01 5.41 -12.47
C VAL A 215 -11.43 6.74 -13.08
N SER A 216 -12.70 6.88 -13.43
CA SER A 216 -13.24 8.12 -14.00
C SER A 216 -13.10 9.31 -13.05
N ARG A 217 -13.36 9.10 -11.76
CA ARG A 217 -13.22 10.15 -10.73
C ARG A 217 -11.79 10.60 -10.56
N ILE A 218 -10.82 9.69 -10.44
CA ILE A 218 -9.41 10.08 -10.27
C ILE A 218 -8.89 10.79 -11.52
N LYS A 219 -9.28 10.35 -12.72
CA LYS A 219 -8.94 11.03 -13.99
C LYS A 219 -9.53 12.43 -14.07
N ALA A 220 -10.77 12.63 -13.59
CA ALA A 220 -11.38 13.95 -13.51
C ALA A 220 -10.61 14.89 -12.58
N HIS A 221 -10.16 14.40 -11.43
CA HIS A 221 -9.32 15.15 -10.50
C HIS A 221 -7.95 15.48 -11.11
N LEU A 222 -7.28 14.55 -11.80
CA LEU A 222 -6.03 14.81 -12.52
C LEU A 222 -6.21 15.93 -13.55
N LYS A 223 -7.29 15.88 -14.32
CA LYS A 223 -7.63 16.93 -15.30
C LYS A 223 -7.85 18.29 -14.62
N ALA A 224 -8.54 18.31 -13.48
CA ALA A 224 -8.83 19.56 -12.76
C ALA A 224 -7.57 20.27 -12.25
N VAL A 225 -6.48 19.53 -12.01
CA VAL A 225 -5.18 20.10 -11.57
C VAL A 225 -4.14 20.16 -12.69
N GLY A 226 -4.51 19.85 -13.94
CA GLY A 226 -3.63 19.92 -15.11
C GLY A 226 -2.61 18.78 -15.26
N ARG A 227 -2.80 17.67 -14.52
CA ARG A 227 -1.88 16.51 -14.49
C ARG A 227 -2.35 15.32 -15.35
N GLN A 228 -3.33 15.51 -16.22
CA GLN A 228 -3.95 14.43 -17.01
C GLN A 228 -2.99 13.70 -17.98
N ASN A 229 -1.84 14.29 -18.27
CA ASN A 229 -0.83 13.73 -19.19
C ASN A 229 0.42 13.22 -18.46
N GLU A 230 0.44 13.26 -17.12
CA GLU A 230 1.52 12.71 -16.34
C GLU A 230 1.40 11.19 -16.21
N ASP A 231 2.55 10.51 -16.05
CA ASP A 231 2.57 9.12 -15.61
C ASP A 231 2.15 9.09 -14.12
N PHE A 232 0.86 8.80 -13.90
CA PHE A 232 0.25 8.78 -12.58
C PHE A 232 -0.29 7.38 -12.29
N PRO A 233 0.44 6.55 -11.51
CA PRO A 233 0.02 5.22 -11.14
C PRO A 233 -1.35 5.18 -10.47
N ILE A 234 -2.23 4.31 -10.99
CA ILE A 234 -3.57 4.03 -10.45
C ILE A 234 -3.60 2.56 -10.04
N TYR A 235 -3.51 2.33 -8.72
CA TYR A 235 -3.55 0.99 -8.12
C TYR A 235 -4.98 0.58 -7.82
N MET A 236 -5.37 -0.60 -8.26
CA MET A 236 -6.73 -1.10 -8.08
C MET A 236 -6.77 -2.62 -7.89
N GLY A 237 -7.49 -3.08 -6.87
CA GLY A 237 -7.93 -4.46 -6.73
C GLY A 237 -9.32 -4.64 -7.33
N ILE A 238 -9.55 -5.73 -8.04
CA ILE A 238 -10.88 -6.08 -8.60
C ILE A 238 -11.36 -7.36 -7.94
N TYR A 239 -12.58 -7.32 -7.42
CA TYR A 239 -13.24 -8.49 -6.83
C TYR A 239 -13.88 -9.35 -7.93
N ALA A 240 -13.03 -10.10 -8.60
CA ALA A 240 -13.40 -11.05 -9.66
C ALA A 240 -12.36 -12.16 -9.77
N LEU A 241 -12.72 -13.27 -10.40
CA LEU A 241 -11.72 -14.25 -10.82
C LEU A 241 -10.79 -13.60 -11.85
N PRO A 242 -9.49 -14.00 -11.87
CA PRO A 242 -8.54 -13.45 -12.81
C PRO A 242 -9.00 -13.69 -14.26
N ASP A 243 -9.09 -12.61 -15.03
CA ASP A 243 -9.47 -12.61 -16.44
C ASP A 243 -8.64 -11.57 -17.18
N LEU A 244 -7.84 -12.01 -18.15
CA LEU A 244 -6.93 -11.14 -18.87
C LEU A 244 -7.64 -10.04 -19.68
N ASP A 245 -8.81 -10.35 -20.25
CA ASP A 245 -9.57 -9.36 -21.01
C ASP A 245 -10.19 -8.30 -20.10
N MET A 246 -10.59 -8.69 -18.89
CA MET A 246 -11.00 -7.74 -17.83
C MET A 246 -9.83 -6.81 -17.46
N PHE A 247 -8.64 -7.34 -17.24
CA PHE A 247 -7.46 -6.52 -16.92
C PHE A 247 -7.08 -5.58 -18.04
N ARG A 248 -7.12 -6.03 -19.31
CA ARG A 248 -6.88 -5.20 -20.48
C ARG A 248 -7.88 -4.05 -20.55
N ARG A 249 -9.17 -4.34 -20.39
CA ARG A 249 -10.22 -3.32 -20.36
C ARG A 249 -9.93 -2.24 -19.31
N PHE A 250 -9.67 -2.61 -18.06
CA PHE A 250 -9.38 -1.62 -17.03
C PHE A 250 -8.06 -0.88 -17.25
N SER A 251 -7.09 -1.54 -17.88
CA SER A 251 -5.85 -0.87 -18.29
C SER A 251 -6.12 0.20 -19.35
N ASP A 252 -6.97 -0.08 -20.34
CA ASP A 252 -7.39 0.88 -21.36
C ASP A 252 -8.17 2.06 -20.73
N GLU A 253 -8.93 1.79 -19.66
CA GLU A 253 -9.58 2.84 -18.87
C GLU A 253 -8.58 3.68 -18.06
N GLY A 254 -7.36 3.17 -17.77
CA GLY A 254 -6.29 3.89 -17.11
C GLY A 254 -5.75 3.29 -15.83
N VAL A 255 -6.19 2.08 -15.44
CA VAL A 255 -5.55 1.34 -14.34
C VAL A 255 -4.17 0.89 -14.78
N THR A 256 -3.15 1.29 -14.02
CA THR A 256 -1.75 0.96 -14.34
C THR A 256 -1.23 -0.22 -13.51
N ASP A 257 -1.76 -0.37 -12.29
CA ASP A 257 -1.27 -1.28 -11.26
C ASP A 257 -2.44 -2.10 -10.67
N PHE A 258 -2.41 -3.40 -10.86
CA PHE A 258 -3.44 -4.30 -10.36
C PHE A 258 -2.97 -4.97 -9.06
N ILE A 259 -3.78 -4.88 -8.02
CA ILE A 259 -3.57 -5.57 -6.75
C ILE A 259 -4.30 -6.90 -6.83
N CYS A 260 -3.58 -8.00 -6.71
CA CYS A 260 -4.14 -9.34 -6.76
C CYS A 260 -3.75 -10.15 -5.53
N ALA A 261 -4.60 -11.12 -5.19
CA ALA A 261 -4.41 -12.07 -4.10
C ALA A 261 -4.78 -13.47 -4.60
N PRO A 262 -3.96 -14.09 -5.47
CA PRO A 262 -4.29 -15.37 -6.12
C PRO A 262 -4.60 -16.48 -5.11
N TRP A 263 -3.93 -16.48 -3.97
CA TRP A 263 -4.10 -17.47 -2.91
C TRP A 263 -5.48 -17.46 -2.24
N LEU A 264 -6.31 -16.44 -2.42
CA LEU A 264 -7.68 -16.45 -1.86
C LEU A 264 -8.54 -17.58 -2.46
N SER A 265 -8.15 -18.11 -3.60
CA SER A 265 -8.77 -19.31 -4.21
C SER A 265 -8.14 -20.64 -3.78
N ALA A 266 -7.04 -20.59 -3.02
CA ALA A 266 -6.35 -21.81 -2.56
C ALA A 266 -7.27 -22.66 -1.68
N ARG A 267 -7.35 -23.95 -2.04
CA ARG A 267 -8.09 -24.94 -1.25
C ARG A 267 -7.09 -25.85 -0.55
N VAL A 268 -7.14 -25.88 0.76
CA VAL A 268 -6.32 -26.76 1.60
C VAL A 268 -7.23 -27.62 2.47
N PRO A 269 -6.92 -28.92 2.59
CA PRO A 269 -7.68 -29.81 3.47
C PRO A 269 -7.64 -29.40 4.94
N ASP A 270 -6.47 -28.94 5.40
CA ASP A 270 -6.24 -28.44 6.76
C ASP A 270 -5.57 -27.07 6.71
N PRO A 271 -6.29 -25.98 6.96
CA PRO A 271 -5.74 -24.64 6.97
C PRO A 271 -4.81 -24.35 8.17
N THR A 272 -4.72 -25.24 9.14
CA THR A 272 -3.80 -25.12 10.28
C THR A 272 -2.43 -25.74 9.99
N ASP A 273 -2.31 -26.55 8.94
CA ASP A 273 -1.02 -27.00 8.42
C ASP A 273 -0.38 -25.91 7.54
N LEU A 274 0.51 -25.13 8.15
CA LEU A 274 1.15 -23.99 7.49
C LEU A 274 1.94 -24.38 6.24
N ASP A 275 2.62 -25.53 6.23
CA ASP A 275 3.39 -25.99 5.07
C ASP A 275 2.48 -26.32 3.87
N SER A 276 1.39 -27.02 4.13
CA SER A 276 0.39 -27.33 3.11
C SER A 276 -0.30 -26.08 2.59
N LEU A 277 -0.61 -25.14 3.50
CA LEU A 277 -1.20 -23.86 3.15
C LEU A 277 -0.24 -23.01 2.29
N LEU A 278 1.04 -22.95 2.63
CA LEU A 278 2.06 -22.26 1.82
C LEU A 278 2.18 -22.85 0.41
N LYS A 279 2.29 -24.18 0.30
CA LYS A 279 2.35 -24.88 -1.00
C LYS A 279 1.14 -24.57 -1.87
N ALA A 280 -0.07 -24.59 -1.29
CA ALA A 280 -1.28 -24.27 -2.02
C ALA A 280 -1.28 -22.81 -2.52
N ARG A 281 -0.83 -21.87 -1.70
CA ARG A 281 -0.71 -20.45 -2.06
C ARG A 281 0.30 -20.23 -3.18
N VAL A 282 1.46 -20.84 -3.10
CA VAL A 282 2.49 -20.81 -4.16
C VAL A 282 1.90 -21.34 -5.46
N GLY A 283 1.22 -22.49 -5.44
CA GLY A 283 0.57 -23.06 -6.63
C GLY A 283 -0.46 -22.12 -7.28
N GLU A 284 -1.23 -21.34 -6.48
CA GLU A 284 -2.14 -20.34 -7.02
C GLU A 284 -1.39 -19.15 -7.63
N CYS A 285 -0.26 -18.72 -7.04
CA CYS A 285 0.58 -17.68 -7.60
C CYS A 285 1.19 -18.11 -8.94
N GLU A 286 1.67 -19.37 -9.04
CA GLU A 286 2.18 -19.96 -10.29
C GLU A 286 1.10 -20.04 -11.36
N ARG A 287 -0.10 -20.47 -10.99
CA ARG A 287 -1.25 -20.51 -11.92
C ARG A 287 -1.57 -19.12 -12.45
N PHE A 288 -1.68 -18.13 -11.59
CA PHE A 288 -1.90 -16.75 -12.01
C PHE A 288 -0.79 -16.24 -12.94
N ALA A 289 0.45 -16.53 -12.63
CA ALA A 289 1.59 -16.15 -13.47
C ALA A 289 1.48 -16.78 -14.88
N ASN A 290 1.15 -18.05 -14.97
CA ASN A 290 0.97 -18.75 -16.25
C ASN A 290 -0.26 -18.25 -17.04
N ASP A 291 -1.37 -17.99 -16.34
CA ASP A 291 -2.64 -17.62 -16.98
C ASP A 291 -2.72 -16.16 -17.36
N VAL A 292 -2.03 -15.28 -16.62
CA VAL A 292 -2.08 -13.82 -16.80
C VAL A 292 -0.72 -13.24 -17.17
N LEU A 293 0.30 -13.35 -16.30
CA LEU A 293 1.57 -12.63 -16.50
C LEU A 293 2.31 -13.07 -17.76
N ALA A 294 2.35 -14.37 -18.06
CA ALA A 294 3.03 -14.91 -19.24
C ALA A 294 2.34 -14.55 -20.57
N LYS A 295 1.15 -13.95 -20.53
CA LYS A 295 0.36 -13.56 -21.72
C LYS A 295 0.30 -12.03 -21.92
N LEU A 296 1.05 -11.27 -21.13
CA LEU A 296 1.20 -9.82 -21.28
C LEU A 296 2.22 -9.48 -22.35
#